data_3c7b2d919753dde83e421c3d9b0c98d3
#
_entry.id   3c7b2d919753dde83e421c3d9b0c98d3
#
_cell.length_a   1.000
_cell.length_b   1.000
_cell.length_c   1.000
_cell.angle_alpha   90.00
_cell.angle_beta   90.00
_cell.angle_gamma   90.00
#
_symmetry.space_group_name_H-M   'P 1'
#
loop_
_entity.id
_entity.type
_entity.pdbx_description
1 polymer ?
#
loop_
_entity_poly.entity_id
_entity_poly.type
_entity_poly.pdbx_seq_one_letter_code
_entity_poly.pdbx_strand_id
1 'polypeptide(L)'
;MENRVKILIADGNDEFCSHLKKLLEETSGYDVVGIAADGEQALAMLTAHQPDVLVLDLLLSKADGIAILKQAHAMPKPPVALVLSGFMTEYVGNMAISLGVQYFMTKPCDFEHVAERIREIVAIERQSRSVSRRGEV
;
A
#
# COMPACT_ATOMS: atom_id res chain seq x y z
N MET A 1 -20.56 -6.87 2.12
CA MET A 1 -19.83 -6.88 2.73
C MET A 1 -18.60 -7.35 2.31
N GLU A 2 -18.60 -8.19 1.81
CA GLU A 2 -17.49 -8.82 1.37
C GLU A 2 -16.60 -8.03 0.48
N ASN A 3 -16.90 -6.93 0.01
CA ASN A 3 -16.03 -6.16 -0.88
C ASN A 3 -15.35 -4.98 -0.20
N ARG A 4 -15.15 -5.10 1.11
CA ARG A 4 -14.39 -4.07 1.82
C ARG A 4 -12.91 -4.11 1.41
N VAL A 5 -12.30 -2.94 1.33
CA VAL A 5 -10.89 -2.79 1.01
C VAL A 5 -10.15 -2.43 2.29
N LYS A 6 -9.24 -3.28 2.71
CA LYS A 6 -8.43 -3.06 3.90
C LYS A 6 -7.12 -2.40 3.50
N ILE A 7 -6.82 -1.27 4.07
CA ILE A 7 -5.66 -0.46 3.71
C ILE A 7 -4.75 -0.29 4.92
N LEU A 8 -3.48 -0.57 4.75
CA LEU A 8 -2.45 -0.29 5.75
C LEU A 8 -1.61 0.87 5.25
N ILE A 9 -1.45 1.91 6.08
CA ILE A 9 -0.61 3.05 5.76
C ILE A 9 0.66 2.97 6.60
N ALA A 10 1.81 2.94 5.94
CA ALA A 10 3.10 2.88 6.62
C ALA A 10 3.93 4.11 6.24
N ASP A 11 3.86 5.13 7.09
CA ASP A 11 4.52 6.43 6.84
C ASP A 11 4.73 7.10 8.19
N GLY A 12 5.89 7.70 8.38
CA GLY A 12 6.23 8.31 9.65
C GLY A 12 5.63 9.69 9.92
N ASN A 13 4.91 10.26 8.95
CA ASN A 13 4.30 11.58 9.13
C ASN A 13 2.87 11.43 9.65
N ASP A 14 2.67 11.70 10.92
CA ASP A 14 1.37 11.50 11.59
C ASP A 14 0.26 12.31 10.96
N GLU A 15 0.54 13.56 10.61
CA GLU A 15 -0.48 14.45 10.03
C GLU A 15 -0.92 13.94 8.67
N PHE A 16 0.03 13.57 7.84
CA PHE A 16 -0.25 12.99 6.52
C PHE A 16 -1.10 11.73 6.66
N CYS A 17 -0.71 10.84 7.56
CA CYS A 17 -1.44 9.58 7.77
C CYS A 17 -2.85 9.81 8.26
N SER A 18 -3.04 10.73 9.19
CA SER A 18 -4.37 11.04 9.75
C SER A 18 -5.30 11.59 8.69
N HIS A 19 -4.81 12.53 7.88
CA HIS A 19 -5.60 13.11 6.82
C HIS A 19 -5.94 12.09 5.73
N LEU A 20 -4.96 11.27 5.38
CA LEU A 20 -5.17 10.23 4.37
C LEU A 20 -6.21 9.22 4.84
N LYS A 21 -6.09 8.78 6.09
CA LYS A 21 -7.06 7.85 6.67
C LYS A 21 -8.47 8.41 6.61
N LYS A 22 -8.65 9.65 7.06
CA LYS A 22 -9.95 10.30 7.07
C LYS A 22 -10.55 10.35 5.66
N LEU A 23 -9.74 10.75 4.70
CA LEU A 23 -10.21 10.90 3.33
C LEU A 23 -10.57 9.55 2.71
N LEU A 24 -9.76 8.52 2.96
CA LEU A 24 -10.03 7.19 2.43
C LEU A 24 -11.31 6.61 3.02
N GLU A 25 -11.53 6.83 4.31
CA GLU A 25 -12.71 6.26 4.97
C GLU A 25 -14.00 6.99 4.64
N GLU A 26 -13.92 8.10 3.93
CA GLU A 26 -15.11 8.73 3.34
C GLU A 26 -15.65 7.92 2.16
N THR A 27 -14.82 7.04 1.59
CA THR A 27 -15.28 6.16 0.53
C THR A 27 -15.90 4.91 1.14
N SER A 28 -17.16 4.64 0.80
CA SER A 28 -17.87 3.48 1.35
C SER A 28 -17.11 2.19 1.02
N GLY A 29 -16.94 1.35 2.02
CA GLY A 29 -16.25 0.08 1.86
C GLY A 29 -14.75 0.12 2.04
N TYR A 30 -14.17 1.30 2.29
CA TYR A 30 -12.74 1.42 2.55
C TYR A 30 -12.52 1.47 4.06
N ASP A 31 -11.52 0.70 4.51
CA ASP A 31 -11.23 0.57 5.93
C ASP A 31 -9.72 0.64 6.13
N VAL A 32 -9.24 1.68 6.81
CA VAL A 32 -7.84 1.80 7.14
C VAL A 32 -7.59 1.00 8.41
N VAL A 33 -7.02 -0.19 8.24
CA VAL A 33 -6.86 -1.15 9.34
C VAL A 33 -5.71 -0.81 10.27
N GLY A 34 -4.80 0.05 9.83
CA GLY A 34 -3.71 0.48 10.70
C GLY A 34 -2.89 1.58 10.07
N ILE A 35 -2.19 2.30 10.94
CA ILE A 35 -1.19 3.29 10.55
C ILE A 35 0.09 2.89 11.27
N ALA A 36 1.11 2.52 10.49
CA ALA A 36 2.41 2.15 11.04
C ALA A 36 3.33 3.37 10.95
N ALA A 37 3.85 3.80 12.09
CA ALA A 37 4.74 4.96 12.13
C ALA A 37 6.19 4.58 11.83
N ASP A 38 6.53 3.31 11.92
CA ASP A 38 7.87 2.82 11.63
C ASP A 38 7.80 1.41 11.06
N GLY A 39 8.95 0.89 10.64
CA GLY A 39 9.02 -0.39 9.97
C GLY A 39 8.65 -1.58 10.84
N GLU A 40 8.97 -1.53 12.12
CA GLU A 40 8.61 -2.63 13.03
C GLU A 40 7.10 -2.75 13.14
N GLN A 41 6.41 -1.61 13.28
CA GLN A 41 4.96 -1.59 13.31
C GLN A 41 4.38 -2.09 11.99
N ALA A 42 4.97 -1.67 10.87
CA ALA A 42 4.50 -2.09 9.56
C ALA A 42 4.57 -3.59 9.39
N LEU A 43 5.69 -4.21 9.78
CA LEU A 43 5.85 -5.67 9.68
C LEU A 43 4.83 -6.40 10.55
N ALA A 44 4.61 -5.93 11.78
CA ALA A 44 3.64 -6.54 12.67
C ALA A 44 2.21 -6.40 12.15
N MET A 45 1.87 -5.23 11.62
CA MET A 45 0.52 -4.96 11.13
C MET A 45 0.21 -5.70 9.83
N LEU A 46 1.21 -5.92 8.97
CA LEU A 46 1.01 -6.75 7.77
C LEU A 46 0.51 -8.14 8.16
N THR A 47 1.16 -8.76 9.13
CA THR A 47 0.80 -10.10 9.58
C THR A 47 -0.56 -10.09 10.28
N ALA A 48 -0.79 -9.11 11.14
CA ALA A 48 -2.00 -9.06 11.95
C ALA A 48 -3.25 -8.78 11.14
N HIS A 49 -3.16 -7.89 10.15
CA HIS A 49 -4.35 -7.40 9.44
C HIS A 49 -4.51 -7.92 8.03
N GLN A 50 -3.45 -8.40 7.41
CA GLN A 50 -3.46 -8.90 6.03
C GLN A 50 -4.21 -7.95 5.09
N PRO A 51 -3.68 -6.72 4.89
CA PRO A 51 -4.39 -5.71 4.11
C PRO A 51 -4.46 -6.07 2.63
N ASP A 52 -5.39 -5.43 1.94
CA ASP A 52 -5.50 -5.54 0.48
C ASP A 52 -4.57 -4.55 -0.22
N VAL A 53 -4.36 -3.39 0.41
CA VAL A 53 -3.50 -2.32 -0.14
C VAL A 53 -2.52 -1.89 0.94
N LEU A 54 -1.26 -1.77 0.56
CA LEU A 54 -0.20 -1.26 1.43
C LEU A 54 0.31 0.05 0.83
N VAL A 55 0.16 1.15 1.57
CA VAL A 55 0.78 2.43 1.21
C VAL A 55 2.07 2.51 2.01
N LEU A 56 3.21 2.56 1.34
CA LEU A 56 4.51 2.42 2.00
C LEU A 56 5.47 3.54 1.62
N ASP A 57 5.94 4.27 2.61
CA ASP A 57 7.08 5.16 2.46
C ASP A 57 8.34 4.29 2.59
N LEU A 58 9.19 4.28 1.56
CA LEU A 58 10.39 3.46 1.58
C LEU A 58 11.40 3.87 2.64
N LEU A 59 11.30 5.09 3.14
CA LEU A 59 12.27 5.62 4.11
C LEU A 59 11.78 5.53 5.55
N LEU A 60 11.00 4.50 5.87
CA LEU A 60 10.55 4.29 7.25
C LEU A 60 11.72 3.96 8.16
N SER A 61 11.67 4.49 9.38
CA SER A 61 12.65 4.14 10.40
C SER A 61 12.42 2.72 10.91
N LYS A 62 13.45 2.16 11.54
CA LYS A 62 13.44 0.86 12.25
C LYS A 62 13.28 -0.37 11.36
N ALA A 63 13.12 -0.20 10.07
CA ALA A 63 13.18 -1.31 9.14
C ALA A 63 13.33 -0.75 7.75
N ASP A 64 14.06 -1.47 6.93
CA ASP A 64 14.24 -1.14 5.53
C ASP A 64 12.93 -1.36 4.79
N GLY A 65 12.52 -0.39 3.96
CA GLY A 65 11.32 -0.51 3.15
C GLY A 65 11.34 -1.75 2.25
N ILE A 66 12.50 -2.15 1.78
CA ILE A 66 12.65 -3.37 0.98
C ILE A 66 12.31 -4.60 1.81
N ALA A 67 12.70 -4.62 3.09
CA ALA A 67 12.35 -5.74 3.98
C ALA A 67 10.84 -5.86 4.15
N ILE A 68 10.15 -4.73 4.23
CA ILE A 68 8.69 -4.71 4.32
C ILE A 68 8.07 -5.27 3.05
N LEU A 69 8.59 -4.86 1.89
CA LEU A 69 8.10 -5.36 0.60
C LEU A 69 8.36 -6.86 0.45
N LYS A 70 9.50 -7.36 0.93
CA LYS A 70 9.78 -8.79 0.89
C LYS A 70 8.77 -9.58 1.70
N GLN A 71 8.44 -9.11 2.90
CA GLN A 71 7.44 -9.78 3.73
C GLN A 71 6.07 -9.76 3.05
N ALA A 72 5.67 -8.61 2.51
CA ALA A 72 4.39 -8.48 1.82
C ALA A 72 4.31 -9.40 0.61
N HIS A 73 5.38 -9.47 -0.18
CA HIS A 73 5.44 -10.30 -1.37
C HIS A 73 5.34 -11.80 -1.03
N ALA A 74 5.85 -12.19 0.13
CA ALA A 74 5.85 -13.59 0.55
C ALA A 74 4.53 -14.05 1.18
N MET A 75 3.59 -13.14 1.41
CA MET A 75 2.30 -13.51 2.00
C MET A 75 1.48 -14.35 1.03
N PRO A 76 0.64 -15.27 1.53
CA PRO A 76 -0.21 -16.08 0.66
C PRO A 76 -1.09 -15.25 -0.27
N LYS A 77 -1.53 -14.09 0.20
CA LYS A 77 -2.30 -13.15 -0.60
C LYS A 77 -1.63 -11.79 -0.48
N PRO A 78 -0.62 -11.53 -1.33
CA PRO A 78 0.15 -10.28 -1.20
C PRO A 78 -0.72 -9.05 -1.41
N PRO A 79 -0.54 -8.01 -0.58
CA PRO A 79 -1.24 -6.76 -0.80
C PRO A 79 -0.71 -6.06 -2.05
N VAL A 80 -1.53 -5.24 -2.66
CA VAL A 80 -1.09 -4.34 -3.72
C VAL A 80 -0.35 -3.19 -3.04
N ALA A 81 0.88 -2.92 -3.44
CA ALA A 81 1.69 -1.89 -2.81
C ALA A 81 1.72 -0.62 -3.65
N LEU A 82 1.44 0.51 -3.01
CA LEU A 82 1.70 1.83 -3.55
C LEU A 82 2.89 2.39 -2.78
N VAL A 83 4.01 2.55 -3.46
CA VAL A 83 5.25 3.00 -2.83
C VAL A 83 5.40 4.51 -3.00
N LEU A 84 5.63 5.19 -1.89
CA LEU A 84 5.87 6.63 -1.87
C LEU A 84 7.36 6.85 -1.60
N SER A 85 8.02 7.66 -2.41
CA SER A 85 9.44 7.92 -2.21
C SER A 85 9.85 9.31 -2.69
N GLY A 86 10.57 10.04 -1.84
CA GLY A 86 11.16 11.32 -2.22
C GLY A 86 12.46 11.16 -2.99
N PHE A 87 13.09 10.01 -2.82
CA PHE A 87 14.33 9.70 -3.50
C PHE A 87 14.42 8.18 -3.67
N MET A 88 14.62 7.75 -4.90
CA MET A 88 14.73 6.33 -5.17
C MET A 88 15.85 6.11 -6.19
N THR A 89 16.85 5.33 -5.79
CA THR A 89 17.92 4.96 -6.72
C THR A 89 17.39 3.93 -7.71
N GLU A 90 18.07 3.79 -8.83
CA GLU A 90 17.73 2.75 -9.81
C GLU A 90 17.76 1.38 -9.17
N TYR A 91 18.76 1.14 -8.32
CA TYR A 91 18.90 -0.16 -7.63
C TYR A 91 17.67 -0.48 -6.77
N VAL A 92 17.25 0.48 -5.93
CA VAL A 92 16.10 0.28 -5.05
C VAL A 92 14.82 0.14 -5.86
N GLY A 93 14.66 0.94 -6.91
CA GLY A 93 13.50 0.84 -7.79
C GLY A 93 13.41 -0.52 -8.45
N ASN A 94 14.53 -1.04 -8.95
CA ASN A 94 14.55 -2.36 -9.58
C ASN A 94 14.25 -3.47 -8.58
N MET A 95 14.73 -3.34 -7.34
CA MET A 95 14.40 -4.31 -6.30
C MET A 95 12.91 -4.30 -6.00
N ALA A 96 12.32 -3.12 -5.88
CA ALA A 96 10.89 -3.00 -5.60
C ALA A 96 10.08 -3.66 -6.73
N ILE A 97 10.44 -3.40 -7.97
CA ILE A 97 9.77 -4.00 -9.12
C ILE A 97 9.90 -5.52 -9.10
N SER A 98 11.09 -6.03 -8.75
CA SER A 98 11.30 -7.49 -8.68
C SER A 98 10.45 -8.12 -7.57
N LEU A 99 10.01 -7.32 -6.60
CA LEU A 99 9.13 -7.78 -5.52
C LEU A 99 7.65 -7.52 -5.84
N GLY A 100 7.32 -7.24 -7.09
CA GLY A 100 5.95 -7.13 -7.55
C GLY A 100 5.32 -5.76 -7.45
N VAL A 101 6.07 -4.73 -7.06
CA VAL A 101 5.51 -3.38 -6.95
C VAL A 101 5.25 -2.82 -8.34
N GLN A 102 4.03 -2.34 -8.57
CA GLN A 102 3.64 -1.77 -9.86
C GLN A 102 3.27 -0.30 -9.75
N TYR A 103 3.10 0.23 -8.55
CA TYR A 103 2.59 1.58 -8.34
C TYR A 103 3.53 2.40 -7.49
N PHE A 104 3.91 3.57 -7.98
CA PHE A 104 4.85 4.47 -7.32
C PHE A 104 4.33 5.90 -7.39
N MET A 105 4.58 6.67 -6.32
CA MET A 105 4.36 8.10 -6.34
C MET A 105 5.56 8.80 -5.75
N THR A 106 5.91 9.95 -6.32
CA THR A 106 7.05 10.73 -5.86
C THR A 106 6.63 11.67 -4.75
N LYS A 107 7.41 11.71 -3.69
CA LYS A 107 7.24 12.70 -2.63
C LYS A 107 8.00 13.99 -2.99
N PRO A 108 7.52 15.16 -2.60
CA PRO A 108 6.31 15.35 -1.80
C PRO A 108 5.04 15.15 -2.63
N CYS A 109 4.06 14.51 -2.01
CA CYS A 109 2.74 14.35 -2.62
C CYS A 109 1.70 14.59 -1.52
N ASP A 110 0.57 15.17 -1.88
CA ASP A 110 -0.44 15.44 -0.88
C ASP A 110 -1.38 14.25 -0.70
N PHE A 111 -2.02 14.20 0.45
CA PHE A 111 -2.87 13.05 0.80
C PHE A 111 -4.09 12.93 -0.12
N GLU A 112 -4.54 14.03 -0.71
CA GLU A 112 -5.66 13.99 -1.65
C GLU A 112 -5.32 13.24 -2.92
N HIS A 113 -4.13 13.48 -3.48
CA HIS A 113 -3.65 12.77 -4.65
C HIS A 113 -3.40 11.30 -4.35
N VAL A 114 -2.86 11.02 -3.16
CA VAL A 114 -2.62 9.63 -2.76
C VAL A 114 -3.95 8.88 -2.63
N ALA A 115 -4.95 9.49 -2.00
CA ALA A 115 -6.28 8.87 -1.87
C ALA A 115 -6.90 8.60 -3.24
N GLU A 116 -6.80 9.56 -4.14
CA GLU A 116 -7.34 9.39 -5.50
C GLU A 116 -6.64 8.24 -6.22
N ARG A 117 -5.30 8.18 -6.09
CA ARG A 117 -4.53 7.11 -6.71
C ARG A 117 -4.92 5.74 -6.15
N ILE A 118 -5.15 5.65 -4.85
CA ILE A 118 -5.57 4.40 -4.23
C ILE A 118 -6.91 3.94 -4.81
N ARG A 119 -7.86 4.86 -5.00
CA ARG A 119 -9.15 4.50 -5.61
C ARG A 119 -8.98 3.99 -7.03
N GLU A 120 -8.08 4.60 -7.81
CA GLU A 120 -7.77 4.13 -9.15
C GLU A 120 -7.17 2.74 -9.14
N ILE A 121 -6.23 2.51 -8.23
CA ILE A 121 -5.56 1.20 -8.09
C ILE A 121 -6.58 0.12 -7.74
N VAL A 122 -7.46 0.40 -6.79
CA VAL A 122 -8.49 -0.54 -6.38
C VAL A 122 -9.39 -0.91 -7.56
N ALA A 123 -9.79 0.10 -8.35
CA ALA A 123 -10.62 -0.13 -9.53
C ALA A 123 -9.90 -1.00 -10.56
N ILE A 124 -8.61 -0.73 -10.81
CA ILE A 124 -7.80 -1.50 -11.75
C ILE A 124 -7.68 -2.96 -11.29
N GLU A 125 -7.39 -3.17 -10.01
CA GLU A 125 -7.19 -4.52 -9.47
C GLU A 125 -8.48 -5.32 -9.49
N ARG A 126 -9.61 -4.70 -9.18
CA ARG A 126 -10.90 -5.37 -9.25
C ARG A 126 -11.26 -5.77 -10.67
N GLN A 127 -10.99 -4.90 -11.63
CA GLN A 127 -11.24 -5.19 -13.03
C GLN A 127 -10.35 -6.31 -13.53
N SER A 128 -9.10 -6.32 -13.14
CA SER A 128 -8.15 -7.35 -13.51
C SER A 128 -8.60 -8.72 -13.01
N ARG A 129 -9.07 -8.79 -11.75
CA ARG A 129 -9.59 -10.03 -11.17
C ARG A 129 -10.83 -10.53 -11.93
N SER A 130 -11.71 -9.61 -12.29
CA SER A 130 -12.92 -9.95 -13.04
C SER A 130 -12.58 -10.56 -14.39
N VAL A 131 -11.63 -9.96 -15.10
CA VAL A 131 -11.19 -10.47 -16.41
C VAL A 131 -10.54 -11.83 -16.25
N SER A 132 -9.70 -12.00 -15.22
CA SER A 132 -9.04 -13.27 -14.95
C SER A 132 -10.05 -14.38 -14.70
N ARG A 133 -11.10 -14.12 -13.91
CA ARG A 133 -12.15 -15.12 -13.65
C ARG A 133 -12.85 -15.53 -14.92
N ARG A 134 -13.17 -14.57 -15.79
CA ARG A 134 -13.83 -14.88 -17.05
C ARG A 134 -12.94 -15.74 -17.93
N GLY A 135 -11.64 -15.46 -17.92
CA GLY A 135 -10.69 -16.22 -18.71
C GLY A 135 -10.53 -17.66 -18.26
N GLU A 136 -10.91 -17.96 -17.03
CA GLU A 136 -10.80 -19.32 -16.50
C GLU A 136 -11.98 -20.20 -16.87
N VAL A 137 -13.02 -19.62 -17.34
CA VAL A 137 -14.20 -20.37 -17.77
C VAL A 137 -14.08 -20.74 -19.24
#